data_55b7cdf9bf8fdce94072f182ea882d97
#
_entry.id   55b7cdf9bf8fdce94072f182ea882d97
#
_cell.length_a   1.000
_cell.length_b   1.000
_cell.length_c   1.000
_cell.angle_alpha   90.00
_cell.angle_beta   90.00
_cell.angle_gamma   90.00
#
_symmetry.space_group_name_H-M   'P 1'
#
loop_
_entity.id
_entity.type
_entity.pdbx_description
1 polymer ?
#
loop_
_entity_poly.entity_id
_entity_poly.type
_entity_poly.pdbx_seq_one_letter_code
_entity_poly.pdbx_strand_id
1 'polypeptide(L)'
;MSTKFHIPRLGKRRVSETDLTIAEKFDNSRIGLLLNHPLSTYYLIMGATMLLLGLGLVMVLSASTIESVRIYGSAYTLVQRQALFAVGGVVALVLAARTSIQFWRHTAWVFLAIAFTLLILVLIIGVEVAGQRNWIDIFGPFRLQPSEFAKLALIIWGAEVLSRKNRRTPTWSNVLIPVVPVAGLMMILVLLEGDFGNT
;
A
#
# COMPACT_ATOMS: atom_id res chain seq x y z
N MET A 1 -33.39 7.28 -40.02
CA MET A 1 -32.26 6.38 -40.40
C MET A 1 -31.75 5.76 -39.13
N SER A 2 -32.24 4.54 -38.84
CA SER A 2 -31.99 3.83 -37.54
C SER A 2 -30.82 2.89 -37.72
N THR A 3 -29.67 3.22 -37.17
CA THR A 3 -28.49 2.36 -37.17
C THR A 3 -28.61 1.33 -36.04
N LYS A 4 -29.01 0.12 -36.37
CA LYS A 4 -28.96 -1.04 -35.46
C LYS A 4 -27.52 -1.40 -35.18
N PHE A 5 -27.09 -1.15 -33.95
CA PHE A 5 -25.82 -1.67 -33.42
C PHE A 5 -25.90 -3.21 -33.32
N HIS A 6 -25.12 -3.89 -34.15
CA HIS A 6 -24.96 -5.33 -34.10
C HIS A 6 -23.95 -5.69 -32.99
N ILE A 7 -24.45 -6.16 -31.84
CA ILE A 7 -23.60 -6.68 -30.75
C ILE A 7 -23.19 -8.11 -31.15
N PRO A 8 -21.88 -8.40 -31.29
CA PRO A 8 -21.44 -9.78 -31.54
C PRO A 8 -21.83 -10.65 -30.35
N ARG A 9 -22.55 -11.73 -30.60
CA ARG A 9 -22.88 -12.77 -29.61
C ARG A 9 -21.58 -13.42 -29.15
N LEU A 10 -21.02 -12.99 -28.04
CA LEU A 10 -20.03 -13.75 -27.30
C LEU A 10 -20.66 -15.10 -26.94
N GLY A 11 -20.01 -16.19 -27.39
CA GLY A 11 -20.48 -17.54 -27.22
C GLY A 11 -20.85 -17.80 -25.76
N LYS A 12 -22.11 -18.16 -25.51
CA LYS A 12 -22.58 -18.67 -24.22
C LYS A 12 -21.79 -19.94 -23.90
N ARG A 13 -20.72 -19.81 -23.07
CA ARG A 13 -20.28 -20.99 -22.31
C ARG A 13 -21.51 -21.46 -21.54
N ARG A 14 -21.96 -22.68 -21.81
CA ARG A 14 -22.99 -23.36 -20.99
C ARG A 14 -22.35 -23.49 -19.61
N VAL A 15 -22.74 -22.64 -18.69
CA VAL A 15 -22.46 -22.83 -17.26
C VAL A 15 -23.20 -24.10 -16.88
N SER A 16 -22.51 -25.13 -16.40
CA SER A 16 -23.14 -26.38 -16.04
C SER A 16 -24.08 -26.15 -14.86
N GLU A 17 -25.17 -26.91 -14.79
CA GLU A 17 -26.09 -26.85 -13.64
C GLU A 17 -25.36 -27.09 -12.32
N THR A 18 -24.28 -27.86 -12.34
CA THR A 18 -23.42 -28.12 -11.20
C THR A 18 -22.67 -26.84 -10.74
N ASP A 19 -22.20 -26.03 -11.70
CA ASP A 19 -21.51 -24.77 -11.37
C ASP A 19 -22.47 -23.73 -10.76
N LEU A 20 -23.73 -23.69 -11.23
CA LEU A 20 -24.78 -22.84 -10.68
C LEU A 20 -25.15 -23.29 -9.26
N THR A 21 -25.27 -24.60 -9.02
CA THR A 21 -25.60 -25.14 -7.68
C THR A 21 -24.50 -24.89 -6.67
N ILE A 22 -23.24 -24.98 -7.08
CA ILE A 22 -22.08 -24.65 -6.22
C ILE A 22 -22.04 -23.14 -5.91
N ALA A 23 -22.25 -22.30 -6.92
CA ALA A 23 -22.28 -20.85 -6.74
C ALA A 23 -23.42 -20.41 -5.82
N GLU A 24 -24.62 -20.98 -5.99
CA GLU A 24 -25.80 -20.69 -5.17
C GLU A 24 -25.65 -21.21 -3.73
N LYS A 25 -25.00 -22.36 -3.55
CA LYS A 25 -24.68 -22.91 -2.22
C LYS A 25 -23.59 -22.11 -1.52
N PHE A 26 -22.66 -21.50 -2.27
CA PHE A 26 -21.64 -20.60 -1.72
C PHE A 26 -22.25 -19.25 -1.33
N ASP A 27 -23.15 -18.70 -2.14
CA ASP A 27 -23.84 -17.43 -1.89
C ASP A 27 -24.75 -17.51 -0.67
N ASN A 28 -25.40 -18.66 -0.43
CA ASN A 28 -26.23 -18.93 0.74
C ASN A 28 -25.44 -19.41 1.98
N SER A 29 -24.14 -19.64 1.85
CA SER A 29 -23.31 -19.94 3.03
C SER A 29 -23.12 -18.73 3.91
N ARG A 30 -22.90 -18.92 5.23
CA ARG A 30 -22.59 -17.81 6.16
C ARG A 30 -21.39 -16.98 5.68
N ILE A 31 -20.46 -17.63 4.99
CA ILE A 31 -19.27 -16.98 4.40
C ILE A 31 -19.68 -16.15 3.18
N GLY A 32 -20.54 -16.65 2.31
CA GLY A 32 -21.06 -15.90 1.16
C GLY A 32 -21.84 -14.66 1.58
N LEU A 33 -22.71 -14.78 2.59
CA LEU A 33 -23.45 -13.65 3.15
C LEU A 33 -22.55 -12.59 3.79
N LEU A 34 -21.45 -13.01 4.44
CA LEU A 34 -20.45 -12.10 4.99
C LEU A 34 -19.64 -11.40 3.88
N LEU A 35 -19.28 -12.11 2.81
CA LEU A 35 -18.51 -11.56 1.69
C LEU A 35 -19.33 -10.62 0.79
N ASN A 36 -20.62 -10.85 0.66
CA ASN A 36 -21.55 -10.00 -0.12
C ASN A 36 -22.01 -8.74 0.61
N HIS A 37 -21.64 -8.56 1.89
CA HIS A 37 -21.95 -7.34 2.60
C HIS A 37 -21.09 -6.18 2.08
N PRO A 38 -21.64 -4.99 1.85
CA PRO A 38 -20.90 -3.85 1.27
C PRO A 38 -19.68 -3.40 2.08
N LEU A 39 -19.67 -3.67 3.39
CA LEU A 39 -18.56 -3.37 4.30
C LEU A 39 -17.58 -4.55 4.48
N SER A 40 -17.81 -5.69 3.85
CA SER A 40 -17.01 -6.89 4.03
C SER A 40 -15.54 -6.67 3.67
N THR A 41 -15.28 -6.05 2.52
CA THR A 41 -13.92 -5.72 2.07
C THR A 41 -13.21 -4.82 3.08
N TYR A 42 -13.91 -3.85 3.66
CA TYR A 42 -13.34 -2.97 4.69
C TYR A 42 -12.91 -3.76 5.93
N TYR A 43 -13.81 -4.62 6.46
CA TYR A 43 -13.49 -5.41 7.65
C TYR A 43 -12.41 -6.47 7.40
N LEU A 44 -12.36 -7.06 6.20
CA LEU A 44 -11.32 -8.01 5.83
C LEU A 44 -9.95 -7.33 5.77
N ILE A 45 -9.85 -6.17 5.13
CA ILE A 45 -8.59 -5.41 5.04
C ILE A 45 -8.15 -4.97 6.43
N MET A 46 -9.08 -4.41 7.24
CA MET A 46 -8.78 -3.98 8.59
C MET A 46 -8.33 -5.14 9.48
N GLY A 47 -9.06 -6.26 9.43
CA GLY A 47 -8.73 -7.47 10.19
C GLY A 47 -7.37 -8.06 9.79
N ALA A 48 -7.09 -8.17 8.49
CA ALA A 48 -5.80 -8.62 7.99
C ALA A 48 -4.66 -7.68 8.42
N THR A 49 -4.89 -6.36 8.35
CA THR A 49 -3.89 -5.37 8.79
C THR A 49 -3.57 -5.51 10.28
N MET A 50 -4.59 -5.65 11.14
CA MET A 50 -4.40 -5.82 12.58
C MET A 50 -3.72 -7.14 12.92
N LEU A 51 -4.08 -8.22 12.22
CA LEU A 51 -3.45 -9.53 12.39
C LEU A 51 -1.96 -9.48 12.02
N LEU A 52 -1.65 -8.91 10.85
CA LEU A 52 -0.26 -8.77 10.39
C LEU A 52 0.55 -7.84 11.30
N LEU A 53 -0.05 -6.77 11.82
CA LEU A 53 0.58 -5.88 12.79
C LEU A 53 0.91 -6.61 14.10
N GLY A 54 -0.03 -7.39 14.62
CA GLY A 54 0.18 -8.21 15.82
C GLY A 54 1.28 -9.25 15.63
N LEU A 55 1.23 -10.00 14.53
CA LEU A 55 2.29 -10.95 14.17
C LEU A 55 3.64 -10.26 14.00
N GLY A 56 3.67 -9.09 13.35
CA GLY A 56 4.89 -8.31 13.18
C GLY A 56 5.52 -7.90 14.51
N LEU A 57 4.73 -7.45 15.49
CA LEU A 57 5.23 -7.12 16.83
C LEU A 57 5.79 -8.33 17.57
N VAL A 58 5.16 -9.50 17.46
CA VAL A 58 5.66 -10.75 18.04
C VAL A 58 6.97 -11.18 17.37
N MET A 59 7.06 -11.07 16.04
CA MET A 59 8.28 -11.38 15.30
C MET A 59 9.43 -10.43 15.66
N VAL A 60 9.16 -9.12 15.80
CA VAL A 60 10.15 -8.15 16.26
C VAL A 60 10.62 -8.49 17.67
N LEU A 61 9.72 -8.84 18.59
CA LEU A 61 10.10 -9.29 19.94
C LEU A 61 11.05 -10.49 19.88
N SER A 62 10.71 -11.51 19.10
CA SER A 62 11.50 -12.73 18.98
C SER A 62 12.87 -12.45 18.35
N ALA A 63 12.92 -11.72 17.26
CA ALA A 63 14.16 -11.49 16.52
C ALA A 63 15.09 -10.48 17.17
N SER A 64 14.54 -9.44 17.84
CA SER A 64 15.34 -8.34 18.37
C SER A 64 15.72 -8.47 19.83
N THR A 65 15.29 -9.53 20.53
CA THR A 65 15.55 -9.70 21.98
C THR A 65 17.05 -9.68 22.31
N ILE A 66 17.85 -10.44 21.57
CA ILE A 66 19.31 -10.55 21.82
C ILE A 66 20.00 -9.22 21.56
N GLU A 67 19.68 -8.58 20.43
CA GLU A 67 20.25 -7.29 20.04
C GLU A 67 19.84 -6.17 20.98
N SER A 68 18.56 -6.17 21.43
CA SER A 68 18.03 -5.21 22.38
C SER A 68 18.73 -5.29 23.75
N VAL A 69 18.99 -6.50 24.24
CA VAL A 69 19.76 -6.72 25.49
C VAL A 69 21.19 -6.24 25.32
N ARG A 70 21.81 -6.52 24.17
CA ARG A 70 23.20 -6.16 23.89
C ARG A 70 23.40 -4.64 23.83
N ILE A 71 22.48 -3.90 23.18
CA ILE A 71 22.63 -2.46 22.95
C ILE A 71 22.05 -1.62 24.10
N TYR A 72 20.89 -2.04 24.64
CA TYR A 72 20.12 -1.24 25.60
C TYR A 72 20.02 -1.86 27.00
N GLY A 73 20.58 -3.05 27.22
CA GLY A 73 20.49 -3.75 28.50
C GLY A 73 19.10 -4.31 28.84
N SER A 74 18.10 -4.17 27.92
CA SER A 74 16.74 -4.63 28.12
C SER A 74 16.19 -5.29 26.85
N ALA A 75 15.53 -6.45 27.01
CA ALA A 75 14.92 -7.20 25.90
C ALA A 75 13.77 -6.47 25.23
N TYR A 76 13.14 -5.53 25.93
CA TYR A 76 11.87 -4.91 25.48
C TYR A 76 12.02 -3.53 24.82
N THR A 77 13.19 -2.92 24.86
CA THR A 77 13.37 -1.52 24.39
C THR A 77 13.02 -1.35 22.91
N LEU A 78 13.46 -2.27 22.04
CA LEU A 78 13.16 -2.20 20.61
C LEU A 78 11.68 -2.44 20.34
N VAL A 79 11.07 -3.41 21.03
CA VAL A 79 9.63 -3.71 20.87
C VAL A 79 8.76 -2.56 21.38
N GLN A 80 9.13 -1.92 22.49
CA GLN A 80 8.38 -0.74 22.97
C GLN A 80 8.40 0.41 21.97
N ARG A 81 9.54 0.68 21.34
CA ARG A 81 9.62 1.65 20.25
C ARG A 81 8.73 1.26 19.07
N GLN A 82 8.80 0.01 18.66
CA GLN A 82 7.96 -0.50 17.55
C GLN A 82 6.48 -0.43 17.89
N ALA A 83 6.09 -0.79 19.13
CA ALA A 83 4.70 -0.68 19.59
C ALA A 83 4.20 0.77 19.58
N LEU A 84 5.04 1.73 19.98
CA LEU A 84 4.70 3.16 19.93
C LEU A 84 4.44 3.62 18.49
N PHE A 85 5.31 3.24 17.55
CA PHE A 85 5.10 3.55 16.13
C PHE A 85 3.87 2.84 15.57
N ALA A 86 3.61 1.60 15.98
CA ALA A 86 2.43 0.86 15.58
C ALA A 86 1.13 1.54 16.03
N VAL A 87 1.09 2.02 17.29
CA VAL A 87 -0.06 2.81 17.80
C VAL A 87 -0.23 4.10 16.99
N GLY A 88 0.86 4.82 16.72
CA GLY A 88 0.84 6.01 15.87
C GLY A 88 0.32 5.70 14.47
N GLY A 89 0.76 4.57 13.88
CA GLY A 89 0.31 4.09 12.58
C GLY A 89 -1.19 3.74 12.56
N VAL A 90 -1.69 3.10 13.61
CA VAL A 90 -3.13 2.78 13.73
C VAL A 90 -3.96 4.07 13.84
N VAL A 91 -3.50 5.05 14.63
CA VAL A 91 -4.17 6.36 14.72
C VAL A 91 -4.19 7.05 13.36
N ALA A 92 -3.06 7.08 12.66
CA ALA A 92 -2.97 7.64 11.32
C ALA A 92 -3.89 6.92 10.32
N LEU A 93 -3.96 5.58 10.39
CA LEU A 93 -4.87 4.77 9.57
C LEU A 93 -6.34 5.14 9.80
N VAL A 94 -6.75 5.27 11.06
CA VAL A 94 -8.14 5.65 11.41
C VAL A 94 -8.45 7.06 10.94
N LEU A 95 -7.53 8.02 11.10
CA LEU A 95 -7.69 9.38 10.60
C LEU A 95 -7.78 9.40 9.07
N ALA A 96 -6.90 8.67 8.40
CA ALA A 96 -6.91 8.54 6.94
C ALA A 96 -8.22 7.91 6.42
N ALA A 97 -8.74 6.89 7.10
CA ALA A 97 -9.99 6.25 6.74
C ALA A 97 -11.23 7.16 6.91
N ARG A 98 -11.14 8.19 7.77
CA ARG A 98 -12.20 9.19 7.96
C ARG A 98 -12.14 10.36 6.98
N THR A 99 -11.04 10.55 6.28
CA THR A 99 -10.91 11.62 5.28
C THR A 99 -11.67 11.29 4.00
N SER A 100 -12.18 12.32 3.33
CA SER A 100 -12.92 12.15 2.09
C SER A 100 -12.00 11.72 0.94
N ILE A 101 -12.54 10.92 0.02
CA ILE A 101 -11.84 10.49 -1.19
C ILE A 101 -11.38 11.69 -2.05
N GLN A 102 -12.15 12.78 -1.99
CA GLN A 102 -11.82 14.01 -2.71
C GLN A 102 -10.54 14.67 -2.18
N PHE A 103 -10.33 14.64 -0.87
CA PHE A 103 -9.08 15.12 -0.25
C PHE A 103 -7.88 14.38 -0.81
N TRP A 104 -7.90 13.04 -0.82
CA TRP A 104 -6.81 12.21 -1.34
C TRP A 104 -6.54 12.47 -2.82
N ARG A 105 -7.59 12.68 -3.61
CA ARG A 105 -7.48 12.99 -5.04
C ARG A 105 -6.83 14.34 -5.30
N HIS A 106 -7.17 15.37 -4.53
CA HIS A 106 -6.58 16.70 -4.70
C HIS A 106 -5.13 16.76 -4.22
N THR A 107 -4.81 16.03 -3.16
CA THR A 107 -3.47 16.02 -2.56
C THR A 107 -2.52 15.02 -3.21
N ALA A 108 -2.99 14.12 -4.08
CA ALA A 108 -2.19 13.07 -4.72
C ALA A 108 -0.92 13.60 -5.40
N TRP A 109 -1.01 14.70 -6.15
CA TRP A 109 0.14 15.33 -6.81
C TRP A 109 1.11 15.98 -5.81
N VAL A 110 0.60 16.52 -4.72
CA VAL A 110 1.42 17.09 -3.65
C VAL A 110 2.20 15.99 -2.93
N PHE A 111 1.55 14.86 -2.63
CA PHE A 111 2.21 13.68 -2.05
C PHE A 111 3.34 13.17 -2.96
N LEU A 112 3.08 13.09 -4.26
CA LEU A 112 4.09 12.69 -5.24
C LEU A 112 5.28 13.66 -5.28
N ALA A 113 5.02 14.97 -5.31
CA ALA A 113 6.07 15.99 -5.32
C ALA A 113 6.92 15.93 -4.04
N ILE A 114 6.28 15.78 -2.87
CA ILE A 114 6.98 15.61 -1.59
C ILE A 114 7.85 14.35 -1.61
N ALA A 115 7.31 13.23 -2.14
CA ALA A 115 8.05 11.98 -2.23
C ALA A 115 9.31 12.11 -3.08
N PHE A 116 9.24 12.72 -4.26
CA PHE A 116 10.41 12.99 -5.09
C PHE A 116 11.42 13.91 -4.38
N THR A 117 10.94 14.96 -3.72
CA THR A 117 11.81 15.86 -2.97
C THR A 117 12.54 15.13 -1.85
N LEU A 118 11.85 14.25 -1.10
CA LEU A 118 12.44 13.47 -0.02
C LEU A 118 13.46 12.45 -0.56
N LEU A 119 13.18 11.77 -1.68
CA LEU A 119 14.11 10.84 -2.31
C LEU A 119 15.39 11.55 -2.81
N ILE A 120 15.25 12.74 -3.38
CA ILE A 120 16.43 13.54 -3.78
C ILE A 120 17.18 14.04 -2.54
N LEU A 121 16.45 14.47 -1.52
CA LEU A 121 17.04 15.02 -0.29
C LEU A 121 17.88 13.96 0.45
N VAL A 122 17.40 12.70 0.53
CA VAL A 122 18.14 11.63 1.20
C VAL A 122 19.45 11.29 0.49
N LEU A 123 19.54 11.44 -0.83
CA LEU A 123 20.79 11.27 -1.56
C LEU A 123 21.85 12.30 -1.16
N ILE A 124 21.42 13.51 -0.75
CA ILE A 124 22.30 14.63 -0.38
C ILE A 124 22.67 14.59 1.10
N ILE A 125 21.67 14.47 1.99
CA ILE A 125 21.82 14.60 3.45
C ILE A 125 21.57 13.30 4.21
N GLY A 126 21.30 12.18 3.50
CA GLY A 126 20.97 10.90 4.12
C GLY A 126 22.09 10.38 5.02
N VAL A 127 21.69 9.76 6.12
CA VAL A 127 22.59 9.09 7.07
C VAL A 127 22.78 7.64 6.63
N GLU A 128 24.03 7.21 6.63
CA GLU A 128 24.38 5.84 6.29
C GLU A 128 24.11 4.91 7.49
N VAL A 129 23.26 3.90 7.26
CA VAL A 129 22.96 2.85 8.23
C VAL A 129 23.14 1.50 7.55
N ALA A 130 23.99 0.67 8.09
CA ALA A 130 24.32 -0.66 7.57
C ALA A 130 24.80 -0.65 6.10
N GLY A 131 25.54 0.40 5.70
CA GLY A 131 26.05 0.55 4.32
C GLY A 131 25.07 1.12 3.31
N GLN A 132 23.90 1.59 3.76
CA GLN A 132 22.88 2.18 2.91
C GLN A 132 22.55 3.60 3.37
N ARG A 133 22.44 4.56 2.42
CA ARG A 133 22.15 5.96 2.71
C ARG A 133 20.67 6.25 2.44
N ASN A 134 19.79 5.63 3.21
CA ASN A 134 18.34 5.64 3.00
C ASN A 134 17.53 6.23 4.17
N TRP A 135 18.20 6.84 5.16
CA TRP A 135 17.54 7.42 6.33
C TRP A 135 17.80 8.91 6.45
N ILE A 136 16.78 9.65 6.87
CA ILE A 136 16.88 11.06 7.25
C ILE A 136 16.61 11.15 8.75
N ASP A 137 17.55 11.69 9.53
CA ASP A 137 17.36 11.98 10.94
C ASP A 137 16.51 13.26 11.07
N ILE A 138 15.31 13.14 11.64
CA ILE A 138 14.40 14.29 11.83
C ILE A 138 14.61 14.88 13.21
N PHE A 139 14.46 14.08 14.26
CA PHE A 139 14.60 14.51 15.65
C PHE A 139 15.07 13.34 16.53
N GLY A 140 16.27 13.38 17.07
CA GLY A 140 16.80 12.41 18.02
C GLY A 140 16.65 10.96 17.54
N PRO A 141 15.81 10.11 18.17
CA PRO A 141 15.66 8.73 17.78
C PRO A 141 14.74 8.49 16.56
N PHE A 142 14.12 9.56 16.03
CA PHE A 142 13.15 9.46 14.94
C PHE A 142 13.86 9.60 13.59
N ARG A 143 13.84 8.51 12.83
CA ARG A 143 14.35 8.44 11.46
C ARG A 143 13.21 8.24 10.50
N LEU A 144 13.26 8.95 9.37
CA LEU A 144 12.33 8.77 8.26
C LEU A 144 13.06 8.08 7.13
N GLN A 145 12.44 7.05 6.57
CA GLN A 145 12.87 6.41 5.33
C GLN A 145 12.00 6.95 4.18
N PRO A 146 12.55 7.78 3.28
CA PRO A 146 11.81 8.40 2.20
C PRO A 146 11.16 7.39 1.24
N SER A 147 11.78 6.24 1.02
CA SER A 147 11.25 5.18 0.15
C SER A 147 9.91 4.63 0.64
N GLU A 148 9.66 4.56 1.97
CA GLU A 148 8.36 4.14 2.50
C GLU A 148 7.26 5.16 2.19
N PHE A 149 7.58 6.45 2.33
CA PHE A 149 6.66 7.52 1.96
C PHE A 149 6.42 7.56 0.45
N ALA A 150 7.44 7.30 -0.36
CA ALA A 150 7.37 7.26 -1.82
C ALA A 150 6.42 6.16 -2.31
N LYS A 151 6.45 4.96 -1.71
CA LYS A 151 5.50 3.87 -2.02
C LYS A 151 4.06 4.31 -1.79
N LEU A 152 3.77 4.93 -0.64
CA LEU A 152 2.44 5.42 -0.34
C LEU A 152 1.98 6.51 -1.32
N ALA A 153 2.85 7.47 -1.62
CA ALA A 153 2.58 8.55 -2.56
C ALA A 153 2.30 8.02 -3.98
N LEU A 154 3.08 7.04 -4.43
CA LEU A 154 2.91 6.40 -5.72
C LEU A 154 1.55 5.68 -5.83
N ILE A 155 1.13 4.99 -4.77
CA ILE A 155 -0.17 4.29 -4.73
C ILE A 155 -1.32 5.30 -4.81
N ILE A 156 -1.28 6.38 -4.01
CA ILE A 156 -2.32 7.41 -3.97
C ILE A 156 -2.41 8.13 -5.33
N TRP A 157 -1.27 8.54 -5.88
CA TRP A 157 -1.21 9.22 -7.17
C TRP A 157 -1.62 8.30 -8.31
N GLY A 158 -1.13 7.06 -8.33
CA GLY A 158 -1.48 6.06 -9.34
C GLY A 158 -2.98 5.78 -9.34
N ALA A 159 -3.61 5.60 -8.17
CA ALA A 159 -5.04 5.41 -8.04
C ALA A 159 -5.84 6.61 -8.61
N GLU A 160 -5.38 7.85 -8.35
CA GLU A 160 -6.01 9.06 -8.90
C GLU A 160 -5.90 9.12 -10.43
N VAL A 161 -4.71 8.88 -10.98
CA VAL A 161 -4.49 8.89 -12.44
C VAL A 161 -5.34 7.83 -13.13
N LEU A 162 -5.39 6.62 -12.57
CA LEU A 162 -6.20 5.53 -13.10
C LEU A 162 -7.71 5.85 -13.02
N SER A 163 -8.16 6.44 -11.93
CA SER A 163 -9.58 6.77 -11.74
C SER A 163 -10.11 7.78 -12.76
N ARG A 164 -9.26 8.71 -13.20
CA ARG A 164 -9.62 9.70 -14.25
C ARG A 164 -9.74 9.08 -15.64
N LYS A 165 -8.91 8.07 -15.94
CA LYS A 165 -8.83 7.48 -17.29
C LYS A 165 -9.86 6.37 -17.56
N ASN A 166 -10.33 5.69 -16.52
CA ASN A 166 -11.19 4.50 -16.65
C ASN A 166 -12.60 4.75 -17.23
N ARG A 167 -12.96 6.00 -17.57
CA ARG A 167 -14.31 6.31 -18.05
C ARG A 167 -14.55 6.04 -19.55
N ARG A 168 -13.55 5.78 -20.38
CA ARG A 168 -13.75 5.70 -21.84
C ARG A 168 -13.32 4.42 -22.54
N THR A 169 -12.27 3.76 -22.14
CA THR A 169 -11.83 2.41 -22.62
C THR A 169 -10.63 1.95 -21.83
N PRO A 170 -10.69 0.81 -21.13
CA PRO A 170 -9.53 0.27 -20.40
C PRO A 170 -8.58 -0.42 -21.39
N THR A 171 -7.72 0.33 -22.04
CA THR A 171 -6.60 -0.24 -22.78
C THR A 171 -5.39 -0.26 -21.85
N TRP A 172 -4.73 -1.40 -21.72
CA TRP A 172 -3.56 -1.59 -20.85
C TRP A 172 -2.49 -0.50 -21.05
N SER A 173 -2.27 -0.07 -22.29
CA SER A 173 -1.35 1.03 -22.60
C SER A 173 -1.74 2.35 -21.94
N ASN A 174 -3.03 2.68 -21.88
CA ASN A 174 -3.51 3.93 -21.27
C ASN A 174 -3.34 3.96 -19.75
N VAL A 175 -3.26 2.79 -19.11
CA VAL A 175 -3.03 2.64 -17.67
C VAL A 175 -1.53 2.65 -17.36
N LEU A 176 -0.74 1.92 -18.13
CA LEU A 176 0.70 1.74 -17.89
C LEU A 176 1.52 2.96 -18.28
N ILE A 177 1.19 3.64 -19.40
CA ILE A 177 1.97 4.77 -19.91
C ILE A 177 2.23 5.88 -18.86
N PRO A 178 1.26 6.36 -18.05
CA PRO A 178 1.56 7.39 -17.06
C PRO A 178 2.22 6.85 -15.78
N VAL A 179 1.93 5.62 -15.38
CA VAL A 179 2.35 5.08 -14.07
C VAL A 179 3.77 4.51 -14.14
N VAL A 180 4.09 3.75 -15.20
CA VAL A 180 5.38 3.06 -15.35
C VAL A 180 6.58 4.03 -15.37
N PRO A 181 6.57 5.15 -16.11
CA PRO A 181 7.69 6.08 -16.11
C PRO A 181 7.94 6.71 -14.73
N VAL A 182 6.87 7.09 -14.03
CA VAL A 182 6.98 7.69 -12.70
C VAL A 182 7.48 6.68 -11.67
N ALA A 183 6.92 5.47 -11.68
CA ALA A 183 7.37 4.37 -10.83
C ALA A 183 8.82 3.99 -11.14
N GLY A 184 9.20 3.92 -12.43
CA GLY A 184 10.57 3.65 -12.85
C GLY A 184 11.57 4.72 -12.40
N LEU A 185 11.20 5.99 -12.47
CA LEU A 185 12.04 7.07 -11.98
C LEU A 185 12.21 7.02 -10.45
N MET A 186 11.14 6.76 -9.70
CA MET A 186 11.22 6.55 -8.25
C MET A 186 12.10 5.34 -7.90
N MET A 187 11.93 4.24 -8.62
CA MET A 187 12.73 3.03 -8.45
C MET A 187 14.24 3.31 -8.68
N ILE A 188 14.58 4.07 -9.72
CA ILE A 188 15.97 4.48 -9.97
C ILE A 188 16.53 5.30 -8.80
N LEU A 189 15.77 6.25 -8.25
CA LEU A 189 16.19 7.03 -7.09
C LEU A 189 16.45 6.14 -5.86
N VAL A 190 15.56 5.20 -5.58
CA VAL A 190 15.70 4.24 -4.46
C VAL A 190 16.91 3.31 -4.67
N LEU A 191 17.17 2.89 -5.90
CA LEU A 191 18.40 2.13 -6.23
C LEU A 191 19.66 2.94 -5.96
N LEU A 192 19.66 4.25 -6.28
CA LEU A 192 20.80 5.13 -6.00
C LEU A 192 21.06 5.34 -4.50
N GLU A 193 20.06 5.18 -3.66
CA GLU A 193 20.19 5.16 -2.19
C GLU A 193 20.88 3.87 -1.67
N GLY A 194 21.05 2.86 -2.53
CA GLY A 194 21.56 1.53 -2.17
C GLY A 194 20.52 0.65 -1.49
N ASP A 195 19.24 1.04 -1.52
CA ASP A 195 18.14 0.34 -0.87
C ASP A 195 17.56 -0.77 -1.78
N PHE A 196 18.31 -1.85 -1.92
CA PHE A 196 17.90 -2.99 -2.74
C PHE A 196 16.70 -3.77 -2.16
N GLY A 197 16.39 -3.57 -0.89
CA GLY A 197 15.25 -4.23 -0.23
C GLY A 197 13.89 -3.63 -0.61
N ASN A 198 13.87 -2.37 -1.08
CA ASN A 198 12.67 -1.64 -1.45
C ASN A 198 12.48 -1.45 -2.97
N THR A 199 13.36 -1.99 -3.79
CA THR A 199 13.27 -2.04 -5.25
C THR A 199 12.73 -3.37 -5.73
#